data_48112396a6da6624a721361b9e2a7883
#
_entry.id   48112396a6da6624a721361b9e2a7883
#
_cell.length_a   1.000
_cell.length_b   1.000
_cell.length_c   1.000
_cell.angle_alpha   90.00
_cell.angle_beta   90.00
_cell.angle_gamma   90.00
#
_symmetry.space_group_name_H-M   'P 1'
#
loop_
_entity.id
_entity.type
_entity.pdbx_description
1 polymer ?
#
loop_
_entity_poly.entity_id
_entity_poly.type
_entity_poly.pdbx_seq_one_letter_code
_entity_poly.pdbx_strand_id
1 'polypeptide(L)'
;MRIIAGEWRGRPLVAPKGDATRPTADRTREALFSMLASRLGSFEGLAVADLFAGSGALGLEALSRGAASCLFVEQDRAALDALRANIAALRTSAAEVRAGSVMALGPTPQPLDLIMMDPPYGTGAGAVPSTSSAGSAGLVPQPGSRLRLPSRRMWS
;
A
#
# COMPACT_ATOMS: atom_id res chain seq x y z
N MET A 1 -3.80 -8.42 -12.52
CA MET A 1 -3.17 -8.29 -11.19
C MET A 1 -3.77 -9.30 -10.24
N ARG A 2 -2.94 -9.93 -9.44
CA ARG A 2 -3.41 -10.94 -8.49
C ARG A 2 -2.70 -10.80 -7.17
N ILE A 3 -3.35 -11.22 -6.10
CA ILE A 3 -2.71 -11.37 -4.81
C ILE A 3 -1.77 -12.58 -4.90
N ILE A 4 -0.57 -12.40 -4.37
CA ILE A 4 0.52 -13.36 -4.58
C ILE A 4 0.53 -14.45 -3.52
N ALA A 5 0.33 -14.07 -2.26
CA ALA A 5 0.42 -15.02 -1.17
C ALA A 5 -0.59 -14.70 -0.07
N GLY A 6 -0.73 -15.61 0.87
CA GLY A 6 -1.57 -15.43 2.03
C GLY A 6 -2.99 -15.95 1.84
N GLU A 7 -3.88 -15.42 2.66
CA GLU A 7 -5.27 -15.87 2.72
C GLU A 7 -5.99 -15.76 1.37
N TRP A 8 -5.68 -14.72 0.61
CA TRP A 8 -6.35 -14.44 -0.67
C TRP A 8 -5.49 -14.77 -1.88
N ARG A 9 -4.54 -15.63 -1.72
CA ARG A 9 -3.61 -16.00 -2.79
C ARG A 9 -4.37 -16.34 -4.07
N GLY A 10 -3.93 -15.75 -5.17
CA GLY A 10 -4.52 -16.00 -6.49
C GLY A 10 -5.77 -15.21 -6.80
N ARG A 11 -6.33 -14.48 -5.84
CA ARG A 11 -7.52 -13.68 -6.09
C ARG A 11 -7.18 -12.53 -7.03
N PRO A 12 -8.00 -12.30 -8.05
CA PRO A 12 -7.74 -11.21 -8.98
C PRO A 12 -8.03 -9.85 -8.37
N LEU A 13 -7.29 -8.85 -8.81
CA LEU A 13 -7.49 -7.46 -8.44
C LEU A 13 -7.76 -6.63 -9.69
N VAL A 14 -8.68 -5.69 -9.59
CA VAL A 14 -8.98 -4.78 -10.69
C VAL A 14 -8.00 -3.64 -10.66
N ALA A 15 -7.51 -3.25 -11.83
CA ALA A 15 -6.69 -2.06 -11.98
C ALA A 15 -7.58 -0.84 -12.19
N PRO A 16 -7.09 0.38 -11.93
CA PRO A 16 -7.84 1.57 -12.25
C PRO A 16 -8.17 1.62 -13.74
N LYS A 17 -9.30 2.20 -14.07
CA LYS A 17 -9.72 2.31 -15.46
C LYS A 17 -8.67 3.07 -16.26
N GLY A 18 -8.27 2.50 -17.37
CA GLY A 18 -7.23 3.08 -18.21
C GLY A 18 -5.84 2.54 -17.98
N ASP A 19 -5.63 1.83 -16.89
CA ASP A 19 -4.33 1.22 -16.61
C ASP A 19 -4.32 -0.22 -17.10
N ALA A 20 -3.21 -0.60 -17.72
CA ALA A 20 -3.02 -1.97 -18.14
C ALA A 20 -2.43 -2.80 -17.01
N THR A 21 -2.95 -3.99 -16.83
CA THR A 21 -2.36 -4.94 -15.91
C THR A 21 -1.05 -5.47 -16.48
N ARG A 22 -0.01 -5.48 -15.67
CA ARG A 22 1.31 -5.90 -16.12
C ARG A 22 1.84 -7.05 -15.27
N PRO A 23 2.32 -8.12 -15.90
CA PRO A 23 3.00 -9.18 -15.16
C PRO A 23 4.19 -8.68 -14.36
N THR A 24 4.87 -7.65 -14.87
CA THR A 24 5.99 -7.01 -14.18
C THR A 24 5.58 -6.43 -12.84
N ALA A 25 4.38 -5.87 -12.76
CA ALA A 25 3.89 -5.30 -11.50
C ALA A 25 3.74 -6.38 -10.43
N ASP A 26 3.25 -7.55 -10.81
CA ASP A 26 3.12 -8.65 -9.87
C ASP A 26 4.48 -9.14 -9.39
N ARG A 27 5.46 -9.24 -10.28
CA ARG A 27 6.82 -9.64 -9.91
C ARG A 27 7.50 -8.62 -9.00
N THR A 28 7.31 -7.35 -9.28
CA THR A 28 7.88 -6.29 -8.46
C THR A 28 7.29 -6.34 -7.06
N ARG A 29 5.99 -6.54 -6.97
CA ARG A 29 5.31 -6.64 -5.68
C ARG A 29 5.77 -7.89 -4.92
N GLU A 30 5.94 -9.00 -5.61
CA GLU A 30 6.45 -10.21 -5.00
C GLU A 30 7.84 -10.01 -4.41
N ALA A 31 8.73 -9.38 -5.16
CA ALA A 31 10.08 -9.10 -4.69
C ALA A 31 10.07 -8.18 -3.46
N LEU A 32 9.22 -7.15 -3.50
CA LEU A 32 9.08 -6.23 -2.38
C LEU A 32 8.64 -6.98 -1.12
N PHE A 33 7.61 -7.80 -1.24
CA PHE A 33 7.09 -8.50 -0.08
C PHE A 33 8.03 -9.59 0.43
N SER A 34 8.81 -10.20 -0.45
CA SER A 34 9.86 -11.11 -0.01
C SER A 34 10.89 -10.38 0.84
N MET A 35 11.29 -9.19 0.42
CA MET A 35 12.23 -8.37 1.19
C MET A 35 11.62 -7.95 2.52
N LEU A 36 10.37 -7.49 2.51
CA LEU A 36 9.69 -7.07 3.73
C LEU A 36 9.53 -8.24 4.70
N ALA A 37 9.14 -9.39 4.20
CA ALA A 37 8.99 -10.57 5.06
C ALA A 37 10.32 -10.96 5.72
N SER A 38 11.39 -10.82 4.97
CA SER A 38 12.73 -11.10 5.51
C SER A 38 13.07 -10.14 6.65
N ARG A 39 12.67 -8.89 6.56
CA ARG A 39 12.97 -7.89 7.58
C ARG A 39 12.01 -7.94 8.77
N LEU A 40 10.75 -8.17 8.50
CA LEU A 40 9.71 -8.13 9.52
C LEU A 40 9.50 -9.47 10.21
N GLY A 41 9.93 -10.55 9.59
CA GLY A 41 9.67 -11.89 10.05
C GLY A 41 8.27 -12.37 9.71
N SER A 42 7.27 -11.54 9.91
CA SER A 42 5.88 -11.88 9.66
C SER A 42 5.07 -10.60 9.49
N PHE A 43 4.00 -10.68 8.71
CA PHE A 43 3.02 -9.59 8.61
C PHE A 43 1.93 -9.70 9.66
N GLU A 44 1.91 -10.79 10.40
CA GLU A 44 0.83 -11.09 11.33
C GLU A 44 0.64 -9.99 12.35
N GLY A 45 -0.57 -9.45 12.42
CA GLY A 45 -0.94 -8.44 13.40
C GLY A 45 -0.44 -7.03 13.13
N LEU A 46 0.21 -6.77 12.02
CA LEU A 46 0.77 -5.45 11.74
C LEU A 46 -0.32 -4.45 11.37
N ALA A 47 -0.12 -3.20 11.81
CA ALA A 47 -0.92 -2.06 11.36
C ALA A 47 -0.16 -1.40 10.20
N VAL A 48 -0.80 -1.32 9.05
CA VAL A 48 -0.15 -0.93 7.80
C VAL A 48 -0.83 0.28 7.20
N ALA A 49 -0.08 1.10 6.50
CA ALA A 49 -0.65 2.15 5.65
C ALA A 49 -0.12 1.99 4.24
N ASP A 50 -1.02 2.17 3.27
CA ASP A 50 -0.71 2.15 1.85
C ASP A 50 -1.02 3.55 1.32
N LEU A 51 0.01 4.36 1.19
CA LEU A 51 -0.13 5.75 0.75
C LEU A 51 0.06 5.78 -0.76
N PHE A 52 -0.73 6.59 -1.44
CA PHE A 52 -0.85 6.55 -2.90
C PHE A 52 -1.33 5.16 -3.34
N ALA A 53 -2.41 4.72 -2.72
CA ALA A 53 -2.78 3.30 -2.77
C ALA A 53 -3.14 2.77 -4.16
N GLY A 54 -3.62 3.62 -5.05
CA GLY A 54 -4.05 3.14 -6.36
C GLY A 54 -5.17 2.14 -6.22
N SER A 55 -5.01 0.98 -6.83
CA SER A 55 -5.98 -0.11 -6.71
C SER A 55 -5.91 -0.83 -5.37
N GLY A 56 -4.94 -0.51 -4.54
CA GLY A 56 -4.77 -1.13 -3.24
C GLY A 56 -3.93 -2.39 -3.24
N ALA A 57 -3.23 -2.68 -4.33
CA ALA A 57 -2.52 -3.95 -4.45
C ALA A 57 -1.51 -4.18 -3.32
N LEU A 58 -0.77 -3.15 -2.91
CA LEU A 58 0.21 -3.31 -1.85
C LEU A 58 -0.44 -3.58 -0.50
N GLY A 59 -1.39 -2.75 -0.11
CA GLY A 59 -2.05 -2.91 1.18
C GLY A 59 -2.86 -4.18 1.26
N LEU A 60 -3.53 -4.56 0.18
CA LEU A 60 -4.31 -5.80 0.16
C LEU A 60 -3.40 -7.02 0.22
N GLU A 61 -2.22 -6.94 -0.39
CA GLU A 61 -1.24 -8.00 -0.25
C GLU A 61 -0.80 -8.16 1.20
N ALA A 62 -0.55 -7.05 1.89
CA ALA A 62 -0.17 -7.09 3.30
C ALA A 62 -1.28 -7.72 4.16
N LEU A 63 -2.53 -7.32 3.91
CA LEU A 63 -3.67 -7.91 4.62
C LEU A 63 -3.77 -9.40 4.35
N SER A 64 -3.57 -9.80 3.10
CA SER A 64 -3.60 -11.22 2.73
C SER A 64 -2.55 -12.03 3.49
N ARG A 65 -1.43 -11.42 3.79
CA ARG A 65 -0.32 -12.08 4.48
C ARG A 65 -0.42 -12.01 6.00
N GLY A 66 -1.48 -11.42 6.52
CA GLY A 66 -1.75 -11.47 7.95
C GLY A 66 -1.83 -10.14 8.67
N ALA A 67 -1.62 -9.02 7.99
CA ALA A 67 -1.72 -7.71 8.64
C ALA A 67 -3.09 -7.53 9.29
N ALA A 68 -3.11 -6.89 10.43
CA ALA A 68 -4.34 -6.70 11.20
C ALA A 68 -5.21 -5.60 10.60
N SER A 69 -4.59 -4.60 10.00
CA SER A 69 -5.32 -3.47 9.42
C SER A 69 -4.48 -2.77 8.37
N CYS A 70 -5.16 -2.11 7.46
CA CYS A 70 -4.49 -1.28 6.47
C CYS A 70 -5.29 -0.01 6.21
N LEU A 71 -4.62 1.13 6.30
CA LEU A 71 -5.16 2.41 5.93
C LEU A 71 -4.73 2.70 4.48
N PHE A 72 -5.70 2.85 3.60
CA PHE A 72 -5.44 3.20 2.20
C PHE A 72 -5.74 4.67 2.00
N VAL A 73 -4.79 5.40 1.43
CA VAL A 73 -4.97 6.81 1.13
C VAL A 73 -4.80 7.01 -0.37
N GLU A 74 -5.82 7.55 -1.00
CA GLU A 74 -5.84 7.77 -2.44
C GLU A 74 -6.74 8.96 -2.77
N GLN A 75 -6.37 9.75 -3.76
CA GLN A 75 -7.17 10.91 -4.16
C GLN A 75 -7.78 10.77 -5.56
N ASP A 76 -7.22 9.92 -6.40
CA ASP A 76 -7.71 9.75 -7.77
C ASP A 76 -9.00 8.96 -7.79
N ARG A 77 -10.01 9.49 -8.49
CA ARG A 77 -11.33 8.89 -8.50
C ARG A 77 -11.35 7.48 -9.09
N ALA A 78 -10.70 7.30 -10.22
CA ALA A 78 -10.67 5.99 -10.87
C ALA A 78 -9.96 4.96 -10.01
N ALA A 79 -8.88 5.39 -9.36
CA ALA A 79 -8.15 4.51 -8.45
C ALA A 79 -8.99 4.16 -7.23
N LEU A 80 -9.71 5.13 -6.67
CA LEU A 80 -10.61 4.86 -5.54
C LEU A 80 -11.69 3.87 -5.89
N ASP A 81 -12.25 3.97 -7.09
CA ASP A 81 -13.27 3.03 -7.53
C ASP A 81 -12.72 1.62 -7.59
N ALA A 82 -11.54 1.45 -8.17
CA ALA A 82 -10.88 0.15 -8.23
C ALA A 82 -10.55 -0.37 -6.83
N LEU A 83 -10.02 0.49 -5.98
CA LEU A 83 -9.68 0.12 -4.60
C LEU A 83 -10.91 -0.39 -3.84
N ARG A 84 -12.00 0.36 -3.91
CA ARG A 84 -13.22 -0.03 -3.21
C ARG A 84 -13.80 -1.32 -3.77
N ALA A 85 -13.73 -1.51 -5.08
CA ALA A 85 -14.18 -2.75 -5.70
C ALA A 85 -13.35 -3.94 -5.22
N ASN A 86 -12.05 -3.76 -5.11
CA ASN A 86 -11.16 -4.82 -4.63
C ASN A 86 -11.43 -5.17 -3.18
N ILE A 87 -11.62 -4.16 -2.34
CA ILE A 87 -11.93 -4.38 -0.93
C ILE A 87 -13.25 -5.13 -0.79
N ALA A 88 -14.26 -4.72 -1.55
CA ALA A 88 -15.56 -5.36 -1.50
C ALA A 88 -15.50 -6.82 -1.96
N ALA A 89 -14.74 -7.09 -3.02
CA ALA A 89 -14.60 -8.45 -3.53
C ALA A 89 -13.93 -9.37 -2.53
N LEU A 90 -12.99 -8.85 -1.76
CA LEU A 90 -12.28 -9.64 -0.74
C LEU A 90 -13.06 -9.70 0.58
N ARG A 91 -14.10 -8.90 0.73
CA ARG A 91 -14.98 -8.89 1.90
C ARG A 91 -14.22 -8.68 3.21
N THR A 92 -13.21 -7.83 3.18
CA THR A 92 -12.44 -7.56 4.37
C THR A 92 -12.97 -6.34 5.11
N SER A 93 -12.98 -6.41 6.43
CA SER A 93 -13.29 -5.28 7.30
C SER A 93 -12.03 -4.63 7.85
N ALA A 94 -10.88 -5.14 7.48
CA ALA A 94 -9.59 -4.64 7.98
C ALA A 94 -9.06 -3.46 7.19
N ALA A 95 -9.76 -3.03 6.15
CA ALA A 95 -9.34 -1.94 5.29
C ALA A 95 -10.10 -0.66 5.62
N GLU A 96 -9.38 0.43 5.77
CA GLU A 96 -9.94 1.77 5.91
C GLU A 96 -9.49 2.58 4.73
N VAL A 97 -10.41 3.29 4.06
CA VAL A 97 -10.09 4.12 2.90
C VAL A 97 -10.25 5.58 3.26
N ARG A 98 -9.23 6.37 2.99
CA ARG A 98 -9.30 7.82 3.06
C ARG A 98 -9.15 8.39 1.67
N ALA A 99 -10.23 8.97 1.19
CA ALA A 99 -10.25 9.64 -0.10
C ALA A 99 -9.70 11.04 0.10
N GLY A 100 -8.51 11.28 -0.44
CA GLY A 100 -7.89 12.57 -0.30
C GLY A 100 -6.39 12.50 -0.53
N SER A 101 -5.76 13.65 -0.38
CA SER A 101 -4.32 13.77 -0.57
C SER A 101 -3.55 13.22 0.62
N VAL A 102 -2.48 12.50 0.34
CA VAL A 102 -1.53 12.09 1.37
C VAL A 102 -1.01 13.31 2.12
N MET A 103 -0.84 14.42 1.41
CA MET A 103 -0.34 15.66 2.02
C MET A 103 -1.29 16.25 3.05
N ALA A 104 -2.56 15.92 2.96
CA ALA A 104 -3.58 16.40 3.89
C ALA A 104 -3.82 15.43 5.05
N LEU A 105 -3.11 14.32 5.06
CA LEU A 105 -3.27 13.31 6.09
C LEU A 105 -2.76 13.83 7.42
N GLY A 106 -3.62 13.81 8.41
CA GLY A 106 -3.23 14.18 9.77
C GLY A 106 -2.61 13.02 10.53
N PRO A 107 -2.39 13.19 11.83
CA PRO A 107 -1.85 12.11 12.64
C PRO A 107 -2.83 10.94 12.70
N THR A 108 -2.30 9.74 12.75
CA THR A 108 -3.14 8.56 12.89
C THR A 108 -3.46 8.32 14.36
N PRO A 109 -4.63 7.77 14.65
CA PRO A 109 -4.99 7.47 16.05
C PRO A 109 -4.15 6.35 16.63
N GLN A 110 -3.57 5.53 15.78
CA GLN A 110 -2.78 4.39 16.21
C GLN A 110 -1.43 4.37 15.52
N PRO A 111 -0.41 3.84 16.20
CA PRO A 111 0.90 3.69 15.57
C PRO A 111 0.82 2.71 14.40
N LEU A 112 1.65 2.95 13.41
CA LEU A 112 1.77 2.08 12.25
C LEU A 112 3.06 1.29 12.34
N ASP A 113 3.00 0.05 11.91
CA ASP A 113 4.16 -0.84 11.89
C ASP A 113 4.87 -0.82 10.54
N LEU A 114 4.13 -0.51 9.48
CA LEU A 114 4.66 -0.47 8.13
C LEU A 114 3.92 0.58 7.32
N ILE A 115 4.67 1.40 6.60
CA ILE A 115 4.11 2.37 5.67
C ILE A 115 4.68 2.07 4.30
N MET A 116 3.79 1.87 3.33
CA MET A 116 4.18 1.65 1.94
C MET A 116 3.74 2.83 1.10
N MET A 117 4.59 3.24 0.18
CA MET A 117 4.30 4.35 -0.72
C MET A 117 4.73 3.99 -2.12
N ASP A 118 3.85 4.24 -3.06
CA ASP A 118 4.15 4.07 -4.48
C ASP A 118 3.64 5.31 -5.22
N PRO A 119 4.36 6.43 -5.12
CA PRO A 119 3.91 7.68 -5.72
C PRO A 119 3.75 7.56 -7.24
N PRO A 120 2.85 8.35 -7.83
CA PRO A 120 2.63 8.29 -9.28
C PRO A 120 3.80 8.93 -10.03
N TYR A 121 4.69 8.10 -10.53
CA TYR A 121 5.82 8.56 -11.32
C TYR A 121 5.37 8.94 -12.72
N GLY A 122 6.08 9.86 -13.34
CA GLY A 122 5.83 10.22 -14.70
C GLY A 122 4.61 11.09 -14.90
N THR A 123 4.04 11.62 -13.86
CA THR A 123 2.89 12.51 -13.97
C THR A 123 3.31 13.97 -14.17
N GLY A 124 4.57 14.22 -14.30
CA GLY A 124 5.07 15.56 -14.36
C GLY A 124 5.09 16.27 -13.01
N ALA A 125 4.69 15.61 -11.99
CA ALA A 125 4.61 16.18 -10.66
C ALA A 125 6.00 16.22 -10.04
N GLY A 126 6.92 16.68 -10.75
CA GLY A 126 8.23 16.76 -10.22
C GLY A 126 8.91 15.42 -10.21
N ALA A 127 10.05 15.40 -10.78
CA ALA A 127 10.86 14.22 -10.76
C ALA A 127 11.01 13.76 -9.33
N VAL A 128 10.52 12.62 -9.08
CA VAL A 128 10.86 11.98 -7.84
C VAL A 128 12.34 11.67 -7.91
N PRO A 129 13.07 11.96 -6.87
CA PRO A 129 14.48 11.66 -6.85
C PRO A 129 14.75 10.23 -7.21
N SER A 130 15.85 10.05 -7.83
CA SER A 130 16.26 8.77 -8.36
C SER A 130 16.32 7.63 -7.37
N THR A 131 16.17 7.90 -6.13
CA THR A 131 16.07 6.85 -5.13
C THR A 131 14.95 5.88 -5.40
N SER A 132 14.16 6.22 -6.32
CA SER A 132 12.99 5.48 -6.64
C SER A 132 13.22 4.29 -7.53
N SER A 133 14.40 3.88 -7.75
CA SER A 133 14.59 2.74 -8.62
C SER A 133 13.82 1.53 -8.15
N ALA A 134 13.63 1.42 -6.90
CA ALA A 134 12.81 0.36 -6.36
C ALA A 134 11.39 0.82 -6.10
N GLY A 135 11.22 2.06 -6.09
CA GLY A 135 10.01 2.77 -6.24
C GLY A 135 8.88 2.58 -5.28
N SER A 136 8.84 1.65 -4.46
CA SER A 136 7.56 1.37 -3.86
C SER A 136 7.57 1.15 -2.38
N ALA A 137 8.68 0.94 -1.80
CA ALA A 137 8.68 0.64 -0.38
C ALA A 137 8.81 1.89 0.43
N GLY A 138 7.95 2.04 1.39
CA GLY A 138 8.07 3.07 2.37
C GLY A 138 9.03 2.69 3.47
N LEU A 139 8.75 3.17 4.65
CA LEU A 139 9.59 2.95 5.80
C LEU A 139 9.27 1.62 6.46
N VAL A 140 10.30 0.86 6.74
CA VAL A 140 10.16 -0.36 7.54
C VAL A 140 10.77 -0.07 8.91
N PRO A 141 9.97 -0.05 9.96
CA PRO A 141 10.50 0.27 11.28
C PRO A 141 11.39 -0.86 11.81
N GLN A 142 12.18 -0.51 12.80
CA GLN A 142 12.97 -1.51 13.50
C GLN A 142 12.04 -2.50 14.20
N PRO A 143 12.48 -3.74 14.37
CA PRO A 143 11.66 -4.73 15.06
C PRO A 143 11.21 -4.24 16.44
N GLY A 144 9.94 -4.43 16.71
CA GLY A 144 9.37 -4.03 17.99
C GLY A 144 8.98 -2.59 18.10
N SER A 145 9.33 -1.75 17.15
CA SER A 145 8.94 -0.35 17.17
C SER A 145 7.70 -0.12 16.34
N ARG A 146 6.97 0.92 16.67
CA ARG A 146 5.79 1.33 15.92
C ARG A 146 5.96 2.75 15.46
N LEU A 147 5.52 3.02 14.27
CA LEU A 147 5.58 4.35 13.68
C LEU A 147 4.26 5.08 13.87
N ARG A 148 4.37 6.37 14.08
CA ARG A 148 3.22 7.26 13.99
C ARG A 148 3.47 8.21 12.83
N LEU A 149 2.44 8.45 12.05
CA LEU A 149 2.55 9.48 11.04
C LEU A 149 2.65 10.83 11.74
N PRO A 150 3.61 11.66 11.35
CA PRO A 150 3.72 12.99 11.95
C PRO A 150 2.51 13.82 11.57
N SER A 151 2.24 14.81 12.37
CA SER A 151 1.11 15.69 12.14
C SER A 151 1.28 16.53 10.89
N ARG A 152 2.51 16.75 10.45
CA ARG A 152 2.77 17.57 9.27
C ARG A 152 4.02 17.10 8.55
N ARG A 153 3.97 17.21 7.27
CA ARG A 153 5.13 17.19 6.38
C ARG A 153 6.09 16.01 6.48
N MET A 154 5.57 14.88 6.75
CA MET A 154 6.40 13.71 6.59
C MET A 154 6.78 13.49 5.13
N TRP A 155 6.02 14.10 4.23
CA TRP A 155 6.09 13.80 2.80
C TRP A 155 6.59 14.96 1.95
N SER A 156 6.92 16.06 2.55
CA SER A 156 7.38 17.24 1.82
C SER A 156 8.79 17.11 1.28
#